data_620c1562607310a7f43eed7b01f684d2
#
_entry.id   620c1562607310a7f43eed7b01f684d2
#
_cell.length_a   1.000
_cell.length_b   1.000
_cell.length_c   1.000
_cell.angle_alpha   90.00
_cell.angle_beta   90.00
_cell.angle_gamma   90.00
#
_symmetry.space_group_name_H-M   'P 1'
#
loop_
_entity.id
_entity.type
_entity.pdbx_description
1 polymer ?
#
loop_
_entity_poly.entity_id
_entity_poly.type
_entity_poly.pdbx_seq_one_letter_code
_entity_poly.pdbx_strand_id
1 'polypeptide(L)' 'MKKIICKKEYDTETATVVKKVVRGYFGDPAGYQEILFQTPGGLYFVYTHGGESSPYPVEDIQRLAKTKVNEWIENHN' A
#
# COMPACT_ATOMS: atom_id res chain seq x y z
N MET A 1 2.79 7.57 7.18
CA MET A 1 2.94 6.36 8.01
C MET A 1 4.32 5.75 7.78
N LYS A 2 4.88 5.17 8.80
CA LYS A 2 6.21 4.59 8.77
C LYS A 2 6.21 3.27 9.53
N LYS A 3 6.87 2.26 8.99
CA LYS A 3 6.96 0.94 9.63
C LYS A 3 8.36 0.37 9.39
N ILE A 4 8.93 -0.26 10.41
CA ILE A 4 10.23 -0.95 10.29
C ILE A 4 9.97 -2.45 10.29
N ILE A 5 10.37 -3.11 9.22
CA ILE A 5 10.21 -4.56 9.03
C ILE A 5 11.57 -5.14 8.67
N CYS A 6 12.04 -6.13 9.42
CA CYS A 6 13.33 -6.79 9.18
C CYS A 6 14.48 -5.78 9.03
N LYS A 7 14.52 -4.77 9.91
CA LYS A 7 15.53 -3.71 9.93
C LYS A 7 15.49 -2.79 8.70
N LYS A 8 14.42 -2.85 7.89
CA LYS A 8 14.21 -1.96 6.75
C LYS A 8 13.09 -0.99 7.07
N GLU A 9 13.30 0.27 6.76
CA GLU A 9 12.31 1.33 6.99
C GLU A 9 11.42 1.50 5.77
N TYR A 10 10.11 1.48 6.00
CA TYR A 10 9.09 1.71 4.98
C TYR A 10 8.27 2.92 5.39
N ASP A 11 8.45 4.04 4.68
CA ASP A 11 7.86 5.33 5.02
C ASP A 11 7.14 5.91 3.80
N THR A 12 5.84 6.15 3.94
CA THR A 12 5.03 6.70 2.85
C THR A 12 5.41 8.13 2.48
N GLU A 13 6.06 8.88 3.39
CA GLU A 13 6.47 10.26 3.13
C GLU A 13 7.72 10.35 2.26
N THR A 14 8.62 9.37 2.36
CA THR A 14 9.88 9.36 1.61
C THR A 14 9.83 8.48 0.37
N ALA A 15 8.82 7.61 0.27
CA ALA A 15 8.67 6.68 -0.84
C ALA A 15 7.96 7.33 -2.02
N THR A 16 8.16 6.76 -3.21
CA THR A 16 7.52 7.22 -4.44
C THR A 16 6.30 6.35 -4.73
N VAL A 17 5.17 6.97 -5.05
CA VAL A 17 3.96 6.24 -5.46
C VAL A 17 4.18 5.61 -6.83
N VAL A 18 4.05 4.29 -6.91
CA VAL A 18 4.12 3.54 -8.17
C VAL A 18 2.73 3.38 -8.77
N LYS A 19 1.76 2.98 -7.94
CA LYS A 19 0.37 2.80 -8.37
C LYS A 19 -0.57 2.99 -7.20
N LYS A 20 -1.71 3.66 -7.45
CA LYS A 20 -2.76 3.84 -6.46
C LYS A 20 -4.05 3.19 -6.96
N VAL A 21 -4.65 2.35 -6.12
CA VAL A 21 -5.94 1.70 -6.40
C VAL A 21 -6.92 2.14 -5.32
N VAL A 22 -8.08 2.65 -5.76
CA VAL A 22 -9.15 3.08 -4.87
C VAL A 22 -10.39 2.27 -5.18
N ARG A 23 -11.02 1.71 -4.15
CA ARG A 23 -12.28 0.97 -4.24
C ARG A 23 -13.34 1.70 -3.42
N GLY A 24 -14.53 1.87 -4.02
CA GLY A 24 -15.61 2.62 -3.39
C GLY A 24 -15.47 4.12 -3.64
N TYR A 25 -16.16 4.92 -2.82
CA TYR A 25 -16.20 6.37 -2.95
C TYR A 25 -15.79 7.03 -1.64
N PHE A 26 -15.52 8.32 -1.68
CA PHE A 26 -15.15 9.08 -0.49
C PHE A 26 -16.27 9.02 0.56
N GLY A 27 -15.91 8.61 1.78
CA GLY A 27 -16.88 8.45 2.86
C GLY A 27 -17.57 7.09 2.91
N ASP A 28 -17.30 6.20 1.95
CA ASP A 28 -17.86 4.85 1.93
C ASP A 28 -17.21 4.01 3.05
N PRO A 29 -17.97 3.54 4.05
CA PRO A 29 -17.39 2.74 5.14
C PRO A 29 -16.82 1.39 4.69
N ALA A 30 -17.24 0.88 3.53
CA ALA A 30 -16.70 -0.33 2.94
C ALA A 30 -15.62 -0.04 1.88
N GLY A 31 -15.39 1.23 1.55
CA GLY A 31 -14.37 1.64 0.60
C GLY A 31 -12.96 1.55 1.19
N TYR A 32 -11.98 1.36 0.33
CA TYR A 32 -10.57 1.27 0.76
C TYR A 32 -9.65 1.69 -0.38
N GLN A 33 -8.39 1.92 -0.03
CA GLN A 33 -7.35 2.21 -1.00
C GLN A 33 -6.11 1.37 -0.74
N GLU A 34 -5.44 1.01 -1.82
CA GLU A 34 -4.18 0.29 -1.80
C GLU A 34 -3.18 1.08 -2.64
N ILE A 35 -2.05 1.44 -2.07
CA ILE A 35 -1.04 2.26 -2.74
C ILE A 35 0.28 1.52 -2.74
N LEU A 36 0.79 1.23 -3.94
CA LEU A 36 2.11 0.62 -4.11
C LEU A 36 3.16 1.71 -4.11
N PHE A 37 4.12 1.61 -3.21
CA PHE A 37 5.24 2.54 -3.06
C PHE A 37 6.56 1.86 -3.36
N GLN A 38 7.53 2.66 -3.79
CA GLN A 38 8.93 2.25 -3.89
C GLN A 38 9.77 3.13 -2.98
N THR A 39 10.57 2.52 -2.10
CA THR A 39 11.47 3.26 -1.22
C THR A 39 12.66 3.80 -2.00
N PRO A 40 13.36 4.82 -1.47
CA PRO A 40 14.60 5.31 -2.09
C PRO A 40 15.67 4.22 -2.27
N GLY A 41 15.64 3.18 -1.44
CA GLY A 41 16.55 2.05 -1.55
C GLY A 41 16.15 0.98 -2.57
N GLY A 42 15.02 1.18 -3.28
CA GLY A 42 14.56 0.24 -4.30
C GLY A 42 13.67 -0.89 -3.79
N LEU A 43 13.20 -0.80 -2.56
CA LEU A 43 12.27 -1.77 -1.98
C LEU A 43 10.83 -1.36 -2.28
N TYR A 44 9.92 -2.33 -2.29
CA TYR A 44 8.50 -2.09 -2.56
C TYR A 44 7.65 -2.44 -1.36
N PHE A 45 6.61 -1.67 -1.13
CA PHE A 45 5.60 -1.97 -0.11
C PHE A 45 4.23 -1.45 -0.55
N VAL A 46 3.19 -2.01 0.04
CA VAL A 46 1.81 -1.60 -0.20
C VAL A 46 1.26 -0.99 1.08
N TYR A 47 0.79 0.25 0.98
CA TYR A 47 0.07 0.92 2.05
C TYR A 47 -1.42 0.70 1.82
N THR A 48 -2.12 0.26 2.86
CA THR A 48 -3.56 -0.02 2.80
C THR A 48 -4.29 0.77 3.88
N HIS A 49 -5.44 1.30 3.52
CA HIS A 49 -6.28 2.07 4.42
C HIS A 49 -7.72 2.07 3.89
N GLY A 50 -8.68 2.00 4.79
CA GLY A 50 -10.09 2.01 4.38
C GLY A 50 -11.01 2.38 5.51
N GLY A 51 -12.33 2.30 5.25
CA GLY A 51 -13.37 2.52 6.23
C GLY A 51 -13.49 1.35 7.22
N GLU A 52 -14.27 1.53 8.26
CA GLU A 52 -14.42 0.52 9.31
C GLU A 52 -15.03 -0.79 8.84
N SER A 53 -15.80 -0.77 7.75
CA SER A 53 -16.40 -1.97 7.16
C SER A 53 -15.59 -2.54 6.00
N SER A 54 -14.43 -1.97 5.69
CA SER A 54 -13.56 -2.42 4.61
C SER A 54 -12.64 -3.56 5.08
N PRO A 55 -11.94 -4.24 4.13
CA PRO A 55 -10.91 -5.22 4.51
C PRO A 55 -9.72 -4.59 5.25
N TYR A 56 -9.59 -3.27 5.22
CA TYR A 56 -8.47 -2.54 5.83
C TYR A 56 -8.96 -1.46 6.79
N PRO A 57 -9.65 -1.83 7.89
CA PRO A 57 -10.19 -0.83 8.83
C PRO A 57 -9.12 -0.07 9.60
N VAL A 58 -7.89 -0.61 9.63
CA VAL A 58 -6.73 0.04 10.24
C VAL A 58 -5.66 0.16 9.16
N GLU A 59 -5.03 1.33 9.07
CA GLU A 59 -3.94 1.51 8.11
C GLU A 59 -2.77 0.55 8.40
N ASP A 60 -2.13 0.05 7.34
CA ASP A 60 -1.02 -0.87 7.47
C ASP A 60 -0.08 -0.76 6.28
N ILE A 61 1.13 -1.28 6.46
CA ILE A 61 2.15 -1.38 5.42
C ILE A 61 2.57 -2.85 5.33
N GLN A 62 2.55 -3.38 4.10
CA GLN A 62 2.97 -4.75 3.84
C GLN A 62 4.08 -4.76 2.79
N ARG A 63 5.17 -5.48 3.07
CA ARG A 63 6.26 -5.63 2.11
C ARG A 63 5.78 -6.36 0.87
N LEU A 64 6.32 -5.95 -0.28
CA LEU A 64 6.06 -6.64 -1.54
C LEU A 64 7.41 -6.95 -2.21
N ALA A 65 7.66 -8.21 -2.51
CA ALA A 65 8.88 -8.60 -3.20
C ALA A 65 8.91 -8.02 -4.61
N LYS A 66 10.09 -7.60 -5.07
CA LYS A 66 10.26 -7.04 -6.41
C LYS A 66 9.71 -7.96 -7.49
N THR A 67 9.87 -9.27 -7.33
CA THR A 67 9.36 -10.27 -8.28
C THR A 67 7.84 -10.36 -8.29
N LYS A 68 7.17 -9.83 -7.27
CA LYS A 68 5.70 -9.84 -7.15
C LYS A 68 5.05 -8.52 -7.57
N VAL A 69 5.84 -7.50 -7.85
CA VAL A 69 5.31 -6.16 -8.19
C VAL A 69 4.45 -6.20 -9.44
N ASN A 70 4.92 -6.84 -10.52
CA ASN A 70 4.17 -6.93 -11.77
C ASN A 70 2.86 -7.69 -11.57
N GLU A 71 2.89 -8.79 -10.83
CA GLU A 71 1.71 -9.58 -10.51
C GLU A 71 0.68 -8.74 -9.71
N TRP A 72 1.16 -7.99 -8.73
CA TRP A 72 0.30 -7.09 -7.95
C TRP A 72 -0.38 -6.05 -8.85
N ILE A 73 0.38 -5.41 -9.74
CA ILE A 73 -0.13 -4.41 -10.67
C ILE A 73 -1.20 -5.01 -11.59
N GLU A 74 -0.96 -6.20 -12.13
CA GLU A 74 -1.91 -6.88 -13.00
C GLU A 74 -3.21 -7.24 -12.27
N ASN A 75 -3.09 -7.67 -11.02
CA ASN A 75 -4.27 -8.04 -10.21
C ASN A 75 -5.08 -6.85 -9.74
N HIS A 76 -4.53 -5.64 -9.79
CA HIS A 76 -5.17 -4.43 -9.31
C HIS A 76 -5.51 -3.43 -10.43
N ASN A 77 -5.46 -3.85 -11.66
CA ASN A 77 -5.89 -3.03 -12.79
C ASN A 77 -7.41 -2.97 -12.92
#